data_8707bf69b9417baa105080c737bbdc5a
#
_entry.id   8707bf69b9417baa105080c737bbdc5a
#
_cell.length_a   1.000
_cell.length_b   1.000
_cell.length_c   1.000
_cell.angle_alpha   90.00
_cell.angle_beta   90.00
_cell.angle_gamma   90.00
#
_symmetry.space_group_name_H-M   'P 1'
#
loop_
_entity.id
_entity.type
_entity.pdbx_description
1 polymer ?
#
loop_
_entity_poly.entity_id
_entity_poly.type
_entity_poly.pdbx_seq_one_letter_code
_entity_poly.pdbx_strand_id
1 'polypeptide(L)'
;RQRQMCIRDSISCAADTIVAEPTTLTGSIGIFGMVPNVKGLTDKIGLTYDVVKTNKYSDFGNIMRPFNEGEKALLQMTITEGYNTFIGRCAEGRHMTKEAIEKIAEGRVWTGEAAKELGLVDELGGIDKALDIAVAKADIENYTVISYPAKQDFFSSLFETKPTNYVEAQLLKSKLGEYYRQFDLLKNLQEKSMIQARVPFELNIK
;
A
#
# COMPACT_ATOMS: atom_id res chain seq x y z
N ARG A 1 1.25 0.11 -4.91
CA ARG A 1 0.08 1.00 -4.72
C ARG A 1 -1.25 0.35 -5.14
N GLN A 2 -1.33 -0.37 -6.25
CA GLN A 2 -2.57 -0.99 -6.74
C GLN A 2 -3.14 -2.07 -5.82
N ARG A 3 -2.29 -2.93 -5.23
CA ARG A 3 -2.74 -3.93 -4.26
C ARG A 3 -3.42 -3.32 -3.02
N GLN A 4 -3.04 -2.10 -2.63
CA GLN A 4 -3.64 -1.42 -1.48
C GLN A 4 -5.09 -0.97 -1.75
N MET A 5 -5.43 -0.58 -2.97
CA MET A 5 -6.81 -0.19 -3.33
C MET A 5 -7.75 -1.40 -3.25
N CYS A 6 -7.41 -2.50 -3.92
CA CYS A 6 -8.23 -3.72 -3.87
C CYS A 6 -8.36 -4.31 -2.45
N ILE A 7 -7.30 -4.26 -1.62
CA ILE A 7 -7.35 -4.71 -0.23
C ILE A 7 -8.27 -3.81 0.59
N ARG A 8 -8.13 -2.49 0.48
CA ARG A 8 -8.96 -1.52 1.19
C ARG A 8 -10.43 -1.71 0.84
N ASP A 9 -10.75 -1.80 -0.46
CA ASP A 9 -12.11 -1.89 -0.92
C ASP A 9 -12.74 -3.25 -0.58
N SER A 10 -11.95 -4.33 -0.59
CA SER A 10 -12.40 -5.65 -0.11
C SER A 10 -12.68 -5.69 1.40
N ILE A 11 -11.99 -4.86 2.20
CA ILE A 11 -12.28 -4.71 3.63
C ILE A 11 -13.53 -3.85 3.82
N SER A 12 -13.62 -2.73 3.09
CA SER A 12 -14.72 -1.78 3.23
C SER A 12 -16.07 -2.35 2.80
N CYS A 13 -16.12 -3.19 1.76
CA CYS A 13 -17.38 -3.75 1.28
C CYS A 13 -18.05 -4.69 2.29
N ALA A 14 -17.30 -5.24 3.24
CA ALA A 14 -17.83 -6.08 4.32
C ALA A 14 -18.33 -5.29 5.53
N ALA A 15 -18.23 -3.95 5.51
CA ALA A 15 -18.72 -3.12 6.59
C ALA A 15 -20.24 -2.98 6.53
N ASP A 16 -20.90 -2.99 7.71
CA ASP A 16 -22.37 -2.80 7.82
C ASP A 16 -22.83 -1.44 7.32
N THR A 17 -21.99 -0.43 7.38
CA THR A 17 -22.30 0.92 6.92
C THR A 17 -21.04 1.59 6.39
N ILE A 18 -21.11 2.06 5.16
CA ILE A 18 -20.06 2.82 4.49
C ILE A 18 -20.49 4.28 4.42
N VAL A 19 -19.65 5.16 4.97
CA VAL A 19 -19.86 6.61 4.96
C VAL A 19 -18.83 7.26 4.05
N ALA A 20 -19.28 8.17 3.18
CA ALA A 20 -18.42 8.94 2.31
C ALA A 20 -18.92 10.38 2.19
N GLU A 21 -18.01 11.34 2.03
CA GLU A 21 -18.42 12.70 1.67
C GLU A 21 -18.91 12.75 0.22
N PRO A 22 -19.80 13.69 -0.14
CA PRO A 22 -20.38 13.79 -1.49
C PRO A 22 -19.33 13.82 -2.61
N THR A 23 -18.20 14.48 -2.36
CA THR A 23 -17.09 14.65 -3.31
C THR A 23 -16.03 13.55 -3.21
N THR A 24 -16.14 12.62 -2.29
CA THR A 24 -15.19 11.52 -2.14
C THR A 24 -15.11 10.68 -3.40
N LEU A 25 -13.91 10.48 -3.91
CA LEU A 25 -13.66 9.59 -5.03
C LEU A 25 -13.68 8.13 -4.56
N THR A 26 -14.63 7.35 -5.07
CA THR A 26 -14.85 5.94 -4.71
C THR A 26 -15.09 5.09 -5.95
N GLY A 27 -15.47 3.81 -5.77
CA GLY A 27 -15.59 2.87 -6.86
C GLY A 27 -14.25 2.26 -7.23
N SER A 28 -13.83 2.38 -8.49
CA SER A 28 -12.59 1.76 -9.02
C SER A 28 -12.54 0.24 -8.80
N ILE A 29 -13.71 -0.41 -8.83
CA ILE A 29 -13.83 -1.86 -8.68
C ILE A 29 -13.31 -2.50 -9.95
N GLY A 30 -12.03 -2.91 -9.92
CA GLY A 30 -11.35 -3.46 -11.09
C GLY A 30 -9.95 -3.92 -10.73
N ILE A 31 -9.39 -4.78 -11.56
CA ILE A 31 -8.01 -5.24 -11.44
C ILE A 31 -7.32 -5.06 -12.78
N PHE A 32 -6.14 -4.50 -12.77
CA PHE A 32 -5.26 -4.45 -13.92
C PHE A 32 -3.83 -4.75 -13.52
N GLY A 33 -3.05 -5.28 -14.47
CA GLY A 33 -1.62 -5.52 -14.30
C GLY A 33 -0.84 -4.74 -15.35
N MET A 34 0.27 -4.12 -14.94
CA MET A 34 1.24 -3.49 -15.82
C MET A 34 2.60 -4.14 -15.62
N VAL A 35 3.13 -4.71 -16.69
CA VAL A 35 4.46 -5.30 -16.69
C VAL A 35 5.32 -4.52 -17.69
N PRO A 36 6.38 -3.83 -17.22
CA PRO A 36 7.27 -3.10 -18.10
C PRO A 36 8.10 -4.09 -18.93
N ASN A 37 8.38 -3.71 -20.17
CA ASN A 37 9.35 -4.41 -21.02
C ASN A 37 10.44 -3.41 -21.40
N VAL A 38 11.65 -3.64 -20.91
CA VAL A 38 12.80 -2.74 -21.09
C VAL A 38 13.77 -3.23 -22.16
N LYS A 39 13.45 -4.33 -22.88
CA LYS A 39 14.32 -4.90 -23.92
C LYS A 39 14.76 -3.86 -24.95
N GLY A 40 13.84 -3.06 -25.45
CA GLY A 40 14.18 -2.05 -26.45
C GLY A 40 15.12 -0.95 -25.93
N LEU A 41 15.12 -0.67 -24.64
CA LEU A 41 16.08 0.25 -24.01
C LEU A 41 17.45 -0.41 -23.88
N THR A 42 17.49 -1.64 -23.37
CA THR A 42 18.74 -2.38 -23.15
C THR A 42 19.47 -2.69 -24.45
N ASP A 43 18.76 -3.02 -25.53
CA ASP A 43 19.32 -3.20 -26.86
C ASP A 43 20.01 -1.91 -27.36
N LYS A 44 19.42 -0.74 -27.10
CA LYS A 44 20.01 0.55 -27.52
C LYS A 44 21.29 0.91 -26.77
N ILE A 45 21.44 0.49 -25.53
CA ILE A 45 22.64 0.75 -24.72
C ILE A 45 23.65 -0.40 -24.76
N GLY A 46 23.41 -1.41 -25.62
CA GLY A 46 24.33 -2.53 -25.84
C GLY A 46 24.37 -3.56 -24.71
N LEU A 47 23.33 -3.62 -23.87
CA LEU A 47 23.21 -4.64 -22.81
C LEU A 47 22.51 -5.88 -23.36
N THR A 48 23.14 -7.04 -23.20
CA THR A 48 22.59 -8.35 -23.51
C THR A 48 22.32 -9.13 -22.25
N TYR A 49 21.29 -9.98 -22.28
CA TYR A 49 20.89 -10.83 -21.17
C TYR A 49 20.84 -12.28 -21.59
N ASP A 50 21.39 -13.14 -20.76
CA ASP A 50 21.25 -14.57 -20.88
C ASP A 50 20.44 -15.10 -19.69
N VAL A 51 19.58 -16.11 -19.91
CA VAL A 51 18.68 -16.66 -18.90
C VAL A 51 18.83 -18.17 -18.86
N VAL A 52 19.32 -18.68 -17.76
CA VAL A 52 19.32 -20.11 -17.46
C VAL A 52 18.00 -20.49 -16.82
N LYS A 53 17.28 -21.44 -17.42
CA LYS A 53 15.95 -21.86 -16.97
C LYS A 53 15.95 -23.33 -16.57
N THR A 54 15.24 -23.63 -15.52
CA THR A 54 14.95 -25.01 -15.10
C THR A 54 13.60 -25.51 -15.62
N ASN A 55 12.68 -24.59 -15.98
CA ASN A 55 11.35 -24.91 -16.47
C ASN A 55 10.91 -23.84 -17.49
N LYS A 56 9.85 -24.15 -18.27
CA LYS A 56 9.29 -23.27 -19.32
C LYS A 56 8.92 -21.87 -18.83
N TYR A 57 8.42 -21.72 -17.60
CA TYR A 57 7.93 -20.49 -17.01
C TYR A 57 8.73 -20.02 -15.79
N SER A 58 9.94 -20.58 -15.55
CA SER A 58 10.71 -20.24 -14.34
C SER A 58 11.23 -18.79 -14.34
N ASP A 59 11.25 -18.13 -15.49
CA ASP A 59 11.58 -16.71 -15.64
C ASP A 59 10.34 -15.81 -15.90
N PHE A 60 9.15 -16.27 -15.50
CA PHE A 60 7.92 -15.48 -15.58
C PHE A 60 8.07 -14.14 -14.86
N GLY A 61 7.67 -13.05 -15.51
CA GLY A 61 7.86 -11.70 -14.99
C GLY A 61 9.19 -11.04 -15.33
N ASN A 62 10.04 -11.70 -16.12
CA ASN A 62 11.28 -11.10 -16.62
C ASN A 62 10.97 -9.91 -17.53
N ILE A 63 11.44 -8.71 -17.13
CA ILE A 63 11.21 -7.45 -17.83
C ILE A 63 12.14 -7.24 -19.02
N MET A 64 13.17 -8.09 -19.18
CA MET A 64 14.19 -7.99 -20.23
C MET A 64 13.76 -8.62 -21.56
N ARG A 65 12.60 -9.22 -21.60
CA ARG A 65 11.98 -9.79 -22.80
C ARG A 65 10.46 -9.59 -22.79
N PRO A 66 9.82 -9.58 -23.96
CA PRO A 66 8.36 -9.60 -24.02
C PRO A 66 7.81 -10.93 -23.47
N PHE A 67 6.61 -10.88 -22.92
CA PHE A 67 5.88 -12.09 -22.54
C PHE A 67 5.51 -12.91 -23.78
N ASN A 68 5.66 -14.22 -23.68
CA ASN A 68 5.10 -15.15 -24.66
C ASN A 68 3.58 -15.33 -24.45
N GLU A 69 2.90 -15.91 -25.42
CA GLU A 69 1.43 -16.07 -25.37
C GLU A 69 0.96 -16.90 -24.17
N GLY A 70 1.71 -17.92 -23.76
CA GLY A 70 1.39 -18.70 -22.57
C GLY A 70 1.50 -17.89 -21.27
N GLU A 71 2.50 -17.01 -21.17
CA GLU A 71 2.66 -16.12 -20.02
C GLU A 71 1.58 -15.05 -19.96
N LYS A 72 1.18 -14.51 -21.12
CA LYS A 72 0.04 -13.59 -21.21
C LYS A 72 -1.26 -14.26 -20.77
N ALA A 73 -1.49 -15.50 -21.21
CA ALA A 73 -2.68 -16.26 -20.82
C ALA A 73 -2.71 -16.54 -19.31
N LEU A 74 -1.57 -16.91 -18.71
CA LEU A 74 -1.47 -17.11 -17.25
C LEU A 74 -1.74 -15.81 -16.49
N LEU A 75 -1.17 -14.70 -16.94
CA LEU A 75 -1.42 -13.39 -16.31
C LEU A 75 -2.89 -13.00 -16.43
N GLN A 76 -3.49 -13.16 -17.61
CA GLN A 76 -4.91 -12.86 -17.83
C GLN A 76 -5.82 -13.74 -16.97
N MET A 77 -5.52 -15.01 -16.83
CA MET A 77 -6.27 -15.93 -15.97
C MET A 77 -6.21 -15.44 -14.50
N THR A 78 -5.03 -15.09 -14.01
CA THR A 78 -4.85 -14.58 -12.63
C THR A 78 -5.63 -13.28 -12.40
N ILE A 79 -5.62 -12.35 -13.38
CA ILE A 79 -6.37 -11.10 -13.32
C ILE A 79 -7.87 -11.38 -13.30
N THR A 80 -8.35 -12.26 -14.17
CA THR A 80 -9.77 -12.61 -14.27
C THR A 80 -10.27 -13.28 -12.99
N GLU A 81 -9.51 -14.21 -12.42
CA GLU A 81 -9.85 -14.87 -11.15
C GLU A 81 -9.88 -13.87 -9.99
N GLY A 82 -8.88 -12.98 -9.92
CA GLY A 82 -8.84 -11.90 -8.92
C GLY A 82 -10.03 -10.96 -9.07
N TYR A 83 -10.39 -10.57 -10.28
CA TYR A 83 -11.54 -9.72 -10.56
C TYR A 83 -12.87 -10.38 -10.14
N ASN A 84 -13.07 -11.63 -10.50
CA ASN A 84 -14.25 -12.39 -10.10
C ASN A 84 -14.38 -12.52 -8.58
N THR A 85 -13.26 -12.72 -7.89
CA THR A 85 -13.22 -12.75 -6.42
C THR A 85 -13.58 -11.39 -5.83
N PHE A 86 -13.06 -10.31 -6.40
CA PHE A 86 -13.34 -8.94 -5.93
C PHE A 86 -14.82 -8.58 -6.12
N ILE A 87 -15.37 -8.80 -7.32
CA ILE A 87 -16.79 -8.59 -7.59
C ILE A 87 -17.66 -9.43 -6.66
N GLY A 88 -17.28 -10.69 -6.42
CA GLY A 88 -18.00 -11.56 -5.51
C GLY A 88 -18.10 -10.99 -4.10
N ARG A 89 -16.99 -10.50 -3.55
CA ARG A 89 -16.96 -9.86 -2.24
C ARG A 89 -17.78 -8.57 -2.17
N CYS A 90 -17.71 -7.76 -3.23
CA CYS A 90 -18.52 -6.54 -3.31
C CYS A 90 -20.02 -6.87 -3.38
N ALA A 91 -20.42 -7.86 -4.17
CA ALA A 91 -21.79 -8.31 -4.31
C ALA A 91 -22.34 -8.85 -2.97
N GLU A 92 -21.56 -9.67 -2.29
CA GLU A 92 -21.91 -10.22 -0.97
C GLU A 92 -22.04 -9.11 0.09
N GLY A 93 -21.03 -8.25 0.21
CA GLY A 93 -21.01 -7.19 1.23
C GLY A 93 -22.02 -6.08 0.98
N ARG A 94 -22.42 -5.84 -0.26
CA ARG A 94 -23.44 -4.83 -0.64
C ARG A 94 -24.83 -5.43 -0.89
N HIS A 95 -25.01 -6.73 -0.66
CA HIS A 95 -26.27 -7.45 -0.92
C HIS A 95 -26.81 -7.25 -2.34
N MET A 96 -25.91 -7.18 -3.31
CA MET A 96 -26.20 -6.99 -4.73
C MET A 96 -25.87 -8.25 -5.53
N THR A 97 -26.43 -8.38 -6.75
CA THR A 97 -25.99 -9.45 -7.66
C THR A 97 -24.64 -9.10 -8.30
N LYS A 98 -23.88 -10.13 -8.71
CA LYS A 98 -22.60 -9.92 -9.40
C LYS A 98 -22.77 -9.09 -10.67
N GLU A 99 -23.81 -9.35 -11.43
CA GLU A 99 -24.15 -8.65 -12.67
C GLU A 99 -24.48 -7.15 -12.42
N ALA A 100 -25.06 -6.84 -11.26
CA ALA A 100 -25.31 -5.45 -10.87
C ALA A 100 -24.00 -4.72 -10.53
N ILE A 101 -23.10 -5.40 -9.80
CA ILE A 101 -21.76 -4.84 -9.50
C ILE A 101 -20.94 -4.69 -10.79
N GLU A 102 -20.96 -5.66 -11.72
CA GLU A 102 -20.22 -5.59 -12.99
C GLU A 102 -20.59 -4.35 -13.80
N LYS A 103 -21.88 -3.98 -13.86
CA LYS A 103 -22.34 -2.78 -14.59
C LYS A 103 -21.73 -1.48 -14.08
N ILE A 104 -21.37 -1.40 -12.81
CA ILE A 104 -20.81 -0.20 -12.16
C ILE A 104 -19.32 -0.34 -11.83
N ALA A 105 -18.75 -1.52 -12.09
CA ALA A 105 -17.36 -1.88 -11.86
C ALA A 105 -16.47 -1.53 -13.08
N GLU A 106 -15.62 -2.45 -13.51
CA GLU A 106 -14.66 -2.29 -14.63
C GLU A 106 -13.71 -1.10 -14.44
N GLY A 107 -13.37 -0.78 -13.20
CA GLY A 107 -12.49 0.31 -12.87
C GLY A 107 -13.13 1.71 -12.93
N ARG A 108 -14.43 1.80 -13.13
CA ARG A 108 -15.15 3.08 -13.10
C ARG A 108 -15.06 3.72 -11.73
N VAL A 109 -14.97 5.04 -11.74
CA VAL A 109 -14.83 5.87 -10.54
C VAL A 109 -16.08 6.69 -10.35
N TRP A 110 -16.55 6.80 -9.13
CA TRP A 110 -17.78 7.48 -8.76
C TRP A 110 -17.51 8.52 -7.67
N THR A 111 -18.27 9.60 -7.64
CA THR A 111 -18.34 10.47 -6.46
C THR A 111 -19.09 9.78 -5.34
N GLY A 112 -18.92 10.22 -4.09
CA GLY A 112 -19.67 9.67 -2.96
C GLY A 112 -21.17 9.76 -3.14
N GLU A 113 -21.66 10.87 -3.73
CA GLU A 113 -23.06 11.07 -4.05
C GLU A 113 -23.58 10.05 -5.07
N ALA A 114 -22.91 9.90 -6.20
CA ALA A 114 -23.26 8.90 -7.20
C ALA A 114 -23.12 7.46 -6.66
N ALA A 115 -22.13 7.20 -5.83
CA ALA A 115 -21.93 5.91 -5.21
C ALA A 115 -23.05 5.55 -4.22
N LYS A 116 -23.64 6.53 -3.54
CA LYS A 116 -24.83 6.32 -2.71
C LYS A 116 -26.04 5.94 -3.57
N GLU A 117 -26.27 6.60 -4.67
CA GLU A 117 -27.35 6.24 -5.62
C GLU A 117 -27.19 4.82 -6.19
N LEU A 118 -25.93 4.41 -6.41
CA LEU A 118 -25.60 3.07 -6.91
C LEU A 118 -25.56 1.97 -5.82
N GLY A 119 -25.77 2.33 -4.57
CA GLY A 119 -25.76 1.37 -3.44
C GLY A 119 -24.36 0.94 -2.98
N LEU A 120 -23.30 1.63 -3.43
CA LEU A 120 -21.93 1.37 -2.97
C LEU A 120 -21.60 2.06 -1.66
N VAL A 121 -22.30 3.13 -1.32
CA VAL A 121 -22.19 3.92 -0.08
C VAL A 121 -23.57 4.02 0.55
N ASP A 122 -23.63 3.92 1.88
CA ASP A 122 -24.90 3.95 2.63
C ASP A 122 -25.29 5.37 3.04
N GLU A 123 -24.32 6.13 3.57
CA GLU A 123 -24.56 7.46 4.12
C GLU A 123 -23.54 8.47 3.61
N LEU A 124 -24.02 9.72 3.41
CA LEU A 124 -23.14 10.83 3.11
C LEU A 124 -22.74 11.56 4.40
N GLY A 125 -21.45 11.84 4.56
CA GLY A 125 -20.91 12.55 5.72
C GLY A 125 -19.42 12.29 5.93
N GLY A 126 -18.87 12.95 6.92
CA GLY A 126 -17.47 12.82 7.35
C GLY A 126 -17.31 11.84 8.52
N ILE A 127 -16.15 11.97 9.18
CA ILE A 127 -15.79 11.12 10.31
C ILE A 127 -16.78 11.24 11.49
N ASP A 128 -17.33 12.42 11.73
CA ASP A 128 -18.28 12.65 12.83
C ASP A 128 -19.56 11.82 12.60
N LYS A 129 -20.07 11.82 11.36
CA LYS A 129 -21.22 10.98 10.99
C LYS A 129 -20.94 9.50 11.17
N ALA A 130 -19.73 9.05 10.82
CA ALA A 130 -19.32 7.66 11.02
C ALA A 130 -19.24 7.28 12.50
N LEU A 131 -18.76 8.19 13.35
CA LEU A 131 -18.73 8.02 14.81
C LEU A 131 -20.14 7.95 15.39
N ASP A 132 -21.04 8.84 15.00
CA ASP A 132 -22.43 8.83 15.45
C ASP A 132 -23.12 7.51 15.11
N ILE A 133 -22.92 6.99 13.90
CA ILE A 133 -23.47 5.70 13.48
C ILE A 133 -22.86 4.55 14.30
N ALA A 134 -21.55 4.57 14.54
CA ALA A 134 -20.88 3.56 15.34
C ALA A 134 -21.34 3.55 16.79
N VAL A 135 -21.49 4.73 17.41
CA VAL A 135 -22.02 4.92 18.77
C VAL A 135 -23.45 4.40 18.86
N ALA A 136 -24.30 4.77 17.89
CA ALA A 136 -25.70 4.31 17.85
C ALA A 136 -25.80 2.80 17.68
N LYS A 137 -24.96 2.18 16.83
CA LYS A 137 -24.93 0.72 16.64
C LYS A 137 -24.39 -0.03 17.86
N ALA A 138 -23.46 0.57 18.60
CA ALA A 138 -22.87 -0.02 19.80
C ALA A 138 -23.72 0.19 21.07
N ASP A 139 -24.77 1.01 20.99
CA ASP A 139 -25.66 1.37 22.10
C ASP A 139 -24.87 1.91 23.32
N ILE A 140 -23.92 2.82 23.07
CA ILE A 140 -23.07 3.43 24.10
C ILE A 140 -23.38 4.92 24.23
N GLU A 141 -23.49 5.40 25.47
CA GLU A 141 -23.73 6.83 25.76
C GLU A 141 -22.43 7.65 25.86
N ASN A 142 -21.39 7.05 26.41
CA ASN A 142 -20.11 7.72 26.65
C ASN A 142 -18.98 6.99 25.93
N TYR A 143 -18.22 7.71 25.11
CA TYR A 143 -17.08 7.15 24.37
C TYR A 143 -15.88 8.10 24.36
N THR A 144 -14.73 7.53 24.14
CA THR A 144 -13.47 8.26 23.90
C THR A 144 -12.86 7.83 22.58
N VAL A 145 -12.49 8.81 21.75
CA VAL A 145 -11.84 8.54 20.47
C VAL A 145 -10.33 8.44 20.67
N ILE A 146 -9.78 7.27 20.38
CA ILE A 146 -8.34 7.02 20.43
C ILE A 146 -7.84 6.80 18.99
N SER A 147 -6.82 7.55 18.61
CA SER A 147 -6.22 7.42 17.27
C SER A 147 -5.03 6.47 17.27
N TYR A 148 -5.01 5.53 16.33
CA TYR A 148 -3.89 4.63 16.08
C TYR A 148 -3.37 4.78 14.63
N PRO A 149 -2.03 4.66 14.39
CA PRO A 149 -1.00 4.61 15.41
C PRO A 149 -0.95 5.91 16.22
N ALA A 150 -0.50 5.83 17.49
CA ALA A 150 -0.28 7.02 18.30
C ALA A 150 0.64 7.98 17.54
N LYS A 151 0.31 9.28 17.58
CA LYS A 151 1.19 10.28 16.95
C LYS A 151 2.56 10.18 17.61
N GLN A 152 3.56 9.81 16.83
CA GLN A 152 4.93 9.83 17.29
C GLN A 152 5.33 11.29 17.51
N ASP A 153 5.86 11.59 18.70
CA ASP A 153 6.45 12.89 18.96
C ASP A 153 7.65 13.09 18.02
N PHE A 154 7.85 14.35 17.62
CA PHE A 154 8.96 14.71 16.71
C PHE A 154 10.31 14.14 17.19
N PHE A 155 10.54 14.12 18.50
CA PHE A 155 11.75 13.53 19.09
C PHE A 155 11.82 12.01 18.95
N SER A 156 10.74 11.28 19.16
CA SER A 156 10.72 9.82 18.95
C SER A 156 10.92 9.47 17.48
N SER A 157 10.34 10.24 16.56
CA SER A 157 10.55 10.03 15.11
C SER A 157 12.01 10.25 14.67
N LEU A 158 12.72 11.19 15.31
CA LEU A 158 14.15 11.40 15.08
C LEU A 158 15.01 10.20 15.53
N PHE A 159 14.62 9.51 16.58
CA PHE A 159 15.34 8.35 17.11
C PHE A 159 14.98 7.03 16.41
N GLU A 160 13.73 6.88 15.95
CA GLU A 160 13.24 5.65 15.34
C GLU A 160 13.47 5.57 13.81
N THR A 161 13.62 6.72 13.14
CA THR A 161 13.80 6.72 11.69
C THR A 161 15.23 6.33 11.33
N LYS A 162 15.45 5.11 10.88
CA LYS A 162 16.65 4.79 10.10
C LYS A 162 16.58 5.63 8.84
N PRO A 163 17.60 6.48 8.56
CA PRO A 163 17.61 7.20 7.31
C PRO A 163 17.64 6.19 6.16
N THR A 164 16.51 5.97 5.55
CA THR A 164 16.35 5.01 4.45
C THR A 164 16.93 5.56 3.16
N ASN A 165 17.19 6.88 3.11
CA ASN A 165 17.73 7.57 1.95
C ASN A 165 19.00 8.37 2.31
N TYR A 166 19.98 8.31 1.42
CA TYR A 166 21.24 9.07 1.51
C TYR A 166 21.03 10.58 1.76
N VAL A 167 19.97 11.15 1.17
CA VAL A 167 19.59 12.57 1.30
C VAL A 167 19.17 12.92 2.73
N GLU A 168 18.40 12.07 3.41
CA GLU A 168 17.99 12.27 4.80
C GLU A 168 19.18 12.18 5.76
N ALA A 169 20.09 11.23 5.53
CA ALA A 169 21.32 11.11 6.31
C ALA A 169 22.20 12.35 6.17
N GLN A 170 22.28 12.92 4.96
CA GLN A 170 23.06 14.11 4.69
C GLN A 170 22.43 15.36 5.29
N LEU A 171 21.11 15.48 5.25
CA LEU A 171 20.36 16.57 5.89
C LEU A 171 20.52 16.52 7.42
N LEU A 172 20.48 15.33 8.01
CA LEU A 172 20.69 15.14 9.44
C LEU A 172 22.12 15.50 9.86
N LYS A 173 23.12 15.11 9.07
CA LYS A 173 24.52 15.52 9.26
C LYS A 173 24.69 17.03 9.20
N SER A 174 24.04 17.70 8.24
CA SER A 174 24.16 19.15 8.08
C SER A 174 23.49 19.93 9.22
N LYS A 175 22.40 19.41 9.77
CA LYS A 175 21.67 20.03 10.89
C LYS A 175 22.32 19.80 12.25
N LEU A 176 22.88 18.63 12.49
CA LEU A 176 23.51 18.25 13.76
C LEU A 176 25.00 18.61 13.82
N GLY A 177 25.64 18.89 12.67
CA GLY A 177 27.05 19.29 12.62
C GLY A 177 27.97 18.34 13.40
N GLU A 178 28.75 18.88 14.34
CA GLU A 178 29.67 18.11 15.19
C GLU A 178 28.96 17.12 16.13
N TYR A 179 27.68 17.35 16.47
CA TYR A 179 26.89 16.51 17.36
C TYR A 179 26.31 15.26 16.66
N TYR A 180 26.42 15.17 15.32
CA TYR A 180 25.94 13.99 14.58
C TYR A 180 26.60 12.70 15.05
N ARG A 181 27.87 12.74 15.41
CA ARG A 181 28.63 11.57 15.87
C ARG A 181 28.13 11.03 17.22
N GLN A 182 27.83 11.94 18.16
CA GLN A 182 27.26 11.58 19.47
C GLN A 182 25.83 11.04 19.30
N PHE A 183 25.06 11.64 18.41
CA PHE A 183 23.72 11.16 18.06
C PHE A 183 23.73 9.74 17.47
N ASP A 184 24.60 9.47 16.51
CA ASP A 184 24.75 8.15 15.89
C ASP A 184 25.25 7.09 16.89
N LEU A 185 26.12 7.46 17.81
CA LEU A 185 26.56 6.60 18.93
C LEU A 185 25.40 6.24 19.86
N LEU A 186 24.59 7.20 20.28
CA LEU A 186 23.41 6.98 21.14
C LEU A 186 22.38 6.09 20.47
N LYS A 187 22.11 6.33 19.18
CA LYS A 187 21.20 5.51 18.38
C LYS A 187 21.66 4.06 18.27
N ASN A 188 22.94 3.86 18.01
CA ASN A 188 23.55 2.53 17.92
C ASN A 188 23.58 1.79 19.26
N LEU A 189 23.58 2.50 20.41
CA LEU A 189 23.47 1.89 21.73
C LEU A 189 22.08 1.37 22.03
N GLN A 190 21.04 2.02 21.53
CA GLN A 190 19.64 1.59 21.69
C GLN A 190 19.27 0.36 20.83
N GLU A 191 19.87 0.24 19.63
CA GLU A 191 19.58 -0.84 18.68
C GLU A 191 20.38 -2.12 18.88
N LYS A 192 21.43 -2.12 19.71
CA LYS A 192 22.34 -3.28 19.88
C LYS A 192 22.27 -3.85 21.28
N SER A 193 22.43 -5.18 21.39
CA SER A 193 22.48 -5.89 22.67
C SER A 193 23.46 -5.23 23.66
N MET A 194 23.11 -5.26 24.95
CA MET A 194 23.95 -4.69 26.04
C MET A 194 25.37 -5.26 26.14
N ILE A 195 25.64 -6.41 25.52
CA ILE A 195 26.95 -7.06 25.49
C ILE A 195 27.54 -6.88 24.09
N GLN A 196 28.58 -6.05 23.98
CA GLN A 196 29.31 -5.81 22.74
C GLN A 196 30.81 -6.02 22.97
N ALA A 197 31.45 -6.79 22.10
CA ALA A 197 32.90 -6.85 22.01
C ALA A 197 33.39 -5.65 21.15
N ARG A 198 33.91 -4.63 21.77
CA ARG A 198 34.50 -3.46 21.08
C ARG A 198 35.99 -3.33 21.45
N VAL A 199 36.79 -2.88 20.46
CA VAL A 199 38.15 -2.42 20.75
C VAL A 199 38.09 -1.15 21.59
N PRO A 200 38.93 -0.97 22.60
CA PRO A 200 38.88 0.14 23.55
C PRO A 200 39.38 1.49 22.97
N PHE A 201 39.68 1.53 21.68
CA PHE A 201 40.16 2.74 20.98
C PHE A 201 39.54 2.83 19.58
N GLU A 202 39.35 4.04 19.12
CA GLU A 202 38.90 4.31 17.74
C GLU A 202 40.10 4.42 16.80
N LEU A 203 40.08 3.60 15.73
CA LEU A 203 41.04 3.74 14.63
C LEU A 203 40.62 4.94 13.76
N ASN A 204 41.36 6.03 13.85
CA ASN A 204 41.20 7.18 12.96
C ASN A 204 42.16 6.97 11.78
N ILE A 205 41.67 6.33 10.70
CA ILE A 205 42.39 6.22 9.45
C ILE A 205 42.09 7.50 8.67
N LYS A 206 43.12 8.34 8.51
CA LYS A 206 43.07 9.53 7.64
C LYS A 206 43.24 9.14 6.19
#